data_b718597cdec278b376656e893311afbe
#
_entry.id   b718597cdec278b376656e893311afbe
#
_cell.length_a   1.000
_cell.length_b   1.000
_cell.length_c   1.000
_cell.angle_alpha   90.00
_cell.angle_beta   90.00
_cell.angle_gamma   90.00
#
_symmetry.space_group_name_H-M   'P 1'
#
loop_
_entity.id
_entity.type
_entity.pdbx_description
1 polymer ?
#
loop_
_entity_poly.entity_id
_entity_poly.type
_entity_poly.pdbx_seq_one_letter_code
_entity_poly.pdbx_strand_id
1 'polypeptide(L)'
;MAEINGTCDPRFEALREILVANLDSGADTGASVAVMLGGELVVDMWGGTIAANNPAPWEHDTIVNVWSTTKTMMALSALLLVDRGLLDVDAPVATYWPEFAQNGKEKVRVRHFLGHTSGVSGWDKPVTVDDVFDWESSTAKLATQAPWWEPGSQSGYHAMNQGHLVGEVVRRITGMKLGEFFRAEIAEPFGIDFHIGLPESEFGRVATLTPPPPPSNDLRALGQDHPAIKTFKGPLVLAEYAGRDEWRRA
;
A
#
# COMPACT_ATOMS: atom_id res chain seq x y z
N MET A 1 -0.23 -33.20 3.64
CA MET A 1 -0.84 -32.44 2.54
C MET A 1 -1.73 -31.40 3.18
N ALA A 2 -1.46 -30.15 2.93
CA ALA A 2 -2.22 -29.04 3.51
C ALA A 2 -3.70 -29.14 3.13
N GLU A 3 -4.56 -28.81 4.07
CA GLU A 3 -6.00 -28.71 3.86
C GLU A 3 -6.33 -27.37 3.23
N ILE A 4 -7.06 -27.40 2.09
CA ILE A 4 -7.54 -26.22 1.39
C ILE A 4 -9.06 -26.19 1.49
N ASN A 5 -9.56 -25.10 2.02
CA ASN A 5 -10.98 -24.81 2.13
C ASN A 5 -11.46 -24.00 0.91
N GLY A 6 -12.79 -23.93 0.73
CA GLY A 6 -13.42 -23.13 -0.29
C GLY A 6 -13.68 -23.87 -1.60
N THR A 7 -13.84 -23.13 -2.70
CA THR A 7 -14.29 -23.66 -4.01
C THR A 7 -13.26 -23.35 -5.09
N CYS A 8 -13.15 -24.26 -6.07
CA CYS A 8 -12.29 -24.08 -7.23
C CYS A 8 -12.95 -24.70 -8.45
N ASP A 9 -13.19 -23.92 -9.49
CA ASP A 9 -13.64 -24.44 -10.78
C ASP A 9 -12.54 -25.37 -11.36
N PRO A 10 -12.89 -26.55 -11.88
CA PRO A 10 -11.92 -27.51 -12.41
C PRO A 10 -10.93 -26.94 -13.44
N ARG A 11 -11.29 -25.90 -14.14
CA ARG A 11 -10.38 -25.19 -15.08
C ARG A 11 -9.18 -24.55 -14.39
N PHE A 12 -9.27 -24.31 -13.07
CA PHE A 12 -8.25 -23.64 -12.26
C PHE A 12 -7.60 -24.57 -11.24
N GLU A 13 -7.78 -25.88 -11.34
CA GLU A 13 -7.25 -26.86 -10.36
C GLU A 13 -5.73 -26.72 -10.14
N ALA A 14 -5.00 -26.29 -11.16
CA ALA A 14 -3.57 -25.98 -11.03
C ALA A 14 -3.26 -24.92 -9.95
N LEU A 15 -4.17 -23.98 -9.67
CA LEU A 15 -3.99 -23.02 -8.57
C LEU A 15 -4.11 -23.70 -7.21
N ARG A 16 -5.01 -24.66 -7.07
CA ARG A 16 -5.14 -25.47 -5.84
C ARG A 16 -3.87 -26.28 -5.58
N GLU A 17 -3.36 -26.94 -6.62
CA GLU A 17 -2.12 -27.73 -6.53
C GLU A 17 -0.94 -26.86 -6.10
N ILE A 18 -0.81 -25.63 -6.66
CA ILE A 18 0.26 -24.68 -6.28
C ILE A 18 0.09 -24.24 -4.84
N LEU A 19 -1.13 -23.91 -4.40
CA LEU A 19 -1.39 -23.49 -3.02
C LEU A 19 -1.04 -24.61 -2.03
N VAL A 20 -1.45 -25.86 -2.31
CA VAL A 20 -1.07 -27.04 -1.50
C VAL A 20 0.45 -27.19 -1.45
N ALA A 21 1.13 -27.12 -2.60
CA ALA A 21 2.59 -27.28 -2.67
C ALA A 21 3.34 -26.19 -1.86
N ASN A 22 2.88 -24.96 -1.92
CA ASN A 22 3.46 -23.85 -1.16
C ASN A 22 3.30 -24.05 0.35
N LEU A 23 2.10 -24.42 0.79
CA LEU A 23 1.83 -24.67 2.22
C LEU A 23 2.59 -25.90 2.72
N ASP A 24 2.61 -27.01 1.98
CA ASP A 24 3.33 -28.23 2.36
C ASP A 24 4.85 -28.05 2.44
N SER A 25 5.40 -27.21 1.58
CA SER A 25 6.84 -26.88 1.58
C SER A 25 7.23 -25.84 2.62
N GLY A 26 6.26 -25.11 3.20
CA GLY A 26 6.49 -23.97 4.09
C GLY A 26 6.94 -22.71 3.36
N ALA A 27 6.77 -22.64 2.05
CA ALA A 27 6.99 -21.40 1.27
C ALA A 27 5.98 -20.34 1.66
N ASP A 28 4.72 -20.75 1.91
CA ASP A 28 3.68 -19.93 2.50
C ASP A 28 3.25 -20.53 3.86
N THR A 29 2.95 -19.66 4.82
CA THR A 29 2.40 -20.06 6.14
C THR A 29 0.89 -20.24 6.06
N GLY A 30 0.23 -19.33 5.37
CA GLY A 30 -1.19 -19.33 5.06
C GLY A 30 -1.45 -18.34 3.95
N ALA A 31 -2.50 -18.59 3.18
CA ALA A 31 -2.87 -17.74 2.05
C ALA A 31 -4.33 -17.93 1.65
N SER A 32 -4.84 -16.96 0.90
CA SER A 32 -6.11 -17.05 0.17
C SER A 32 -5.93 -16.67 -1.29
N VAL A 33 -6.75 -17.24 -2.16
CA VAL A 33 -6.76 -16.97 -3.60
C VAL A 33 -8.20 -16.86 -4.08
N ALA A 34 -8.53 -15.75 -4.74
CA ALA A 34 -9.83 -15.55 -5.35
C ALA A 34 -9.65 -15.17 -6.82
N VAL A 35 -10.51 -15.72 -7.71
CA VAL A 35 -10.53 -15.39 -9.13
C VAL A 35 -11.95 -15.12 -9.57
N MET A 36 -12.16 -13.97 -10.20
CA MET A 36 -13.41 -13.60 -10.87
C MET A 36 -13.23 -13.77 -12.38
N LEU A 37 -14.19 -14.42 -13.03
CA LEU A 37 -14.23 -14.57 -14.48
C LEU A 37 -15.62 -14.25 -15.01
N GLY A 38 -15.75 -13.23 -15.84
CA GLY A 38 -17.04 -12.84 -16.40
C GLY A 38 -18.07 -12.39 -15.37
N GLY A 39 -17.63 -11.89 -14.22
CA GLY A 39 -18.50 -11.48 -13.10
C GLY A 39 -18.84 -12.61 -12.11
N GLU A 40 -18.36 -13.84 -12.35
CA GLU A 40 -18.57 -14.99 -11.47
C GLU A 40 -17.30 -15.28 -10.66
N LEU A 41 -17.45 -15.60 -9.38
CA LEU A 41 -16.37 -16.06 -8.50
C LEU A 41 -16.11 -17.54 -8.80
N VAL A 42 -15.06 -17.83 -9.57
CA VAL A 42 -14.72 -19.18 -10.03
C VAL A 42 -13.67 -19.87 -9.16
N VAL A 43 -12.91 -19.11 -8.38
CA VAL A 43 -11.99 -19.60 -7.35
C VAL A 43 -12.16 -18.76 -6.11
N ASP A 44 -12.31 -19.42 -4.97
CA ASP A 44 -12.32 -18.83 -3.65
C ASP A 44 -11.77 -19.87 -2.67
N MET A 45 -10.46 -19.82 -2.44
CA MET A 45 -9.74 -20.84 -1.66
C MET A 45 -8.86 -20.18 -0.61
N TRP A 46 -8.72 -20.86 0.53
CA TRP A 46 -7.82 -20.47 1.59
C TRP A 46 -7.31 -21.70 2.35
N GLY A 47 -6.17 -21.54 3.03
CA GLY A 47 -5.61 -22.61 3.85
C GLY A 47 -4.34 -22.18 4.60
N GLY A 48 -3.83 -23.07 5.42
CA GLY A 48 -2.68 -22.84 6.28
C GLY A 48 -3.04 -22.19 7.61
N THR A 49 -2.12 -21.42 8.18
CA THR A 49 -2.26 -20.81 9.51
C THR A 49 -2.01 -19.30 9.46
N ILE A 50 -2.51 -18.58 10.48
CA ILE A 50 -2.39 -17.12 10.56
C ILE A 50 -0.97 -16.61 10.89
N ALA A 51 -0.07 -17.49 11.36
CA ALA A 51 1.33 -17.16 11.63
C ALA A 51 2.18 -18.43 11.72
N ALA A 52 3.46 -18.33 11.42
CA ALA A 52 4.40 -19.45 11.47
C ALA A 52 4.54 -20.09 12.89
N ASN A 53 4.31 -19.31 13.93
CA ASN A 53 4.38 -19.73 15.34
C ASN A 53 3.00 -19.83 16.02
N ASN A 54 1.92 -19.72 15.26
CA ASN A 54 0.55 -19.82 15.76
C ASN A 54 -0.24 -20.80 14.87
N PRO A 55 -0.67 -21.98 15.41
CA PRO A 55 -1.37 -22.99 14.64
C PRO A 55 -2.85 -22.66 14.37
N ALA A 56 -3.34 -21.48 14.77
CA ALA A 56 -4.70 -21.09 14.44
C ALA A 56 -4.89 -21.07 12.92
N PRO A 57 -5.98 -21.66 12.40
CA PRO A 57 -6.19 -21.79 10.97
C PRO A 57 -6.37 -20.42 10.29
N TRP A 58 -6.01 -20.35 9.02
CA TRP A 58 -6.43 -19.28 8.15
C TRP A 58 -7.89 -19.53 7.76
N GLU A 59 -8.76 -18.60 8.13
CA GLU A 59 -10.19 -18.66 7.84
C GLU A 59 -10.56 -17.85 6.60
N HIS A 60 -11.80 -17.99 6.13
CA HIS A 60 -12.30 -17.26 4.95
C HIS A 60 -12.19 -15.73 5.10
N ASP A 61 -12.42 -15.23 6.31
CA ASP A 61 -12.39 -13.81 6.65
C ASP A 61 -11.05 -13.35 7.26
N THR A 62 -10.01 -14.19 7.21
CA THR A 62 -8.67 -13.78 7.61
C THR A 62 -8.14 -12.67 6.70
N ILE A 63 -7.71 -11.57 7.30
CA ILE A 63 -7.07 -10.46 6.60
C ILE A 63 -5.58 -10.40 6.90
N VAL A 64 -4.83 -9.83 5.98
CA VAL A 64 -3.37 -9.68 6.09
C VAL A 64 -2.93 -8.34 5.52
N ASN A 65 -1.83 -7.77 6.05
CA ASN A 65 -1.26 -6.57 5.48
C ASN A 65 -0.79 -6.82 4.04
N VAL A 66 -1.40 -6.16 3.08
CA VAL A 66 -1.14 -6.32 1.63
C VAL A 66 -0.20 -5.26 1.07
N TRP A 67 0.43 -4.46 1.94
CA TRP A 67 1.41 -3.45 1.56
C TRP A 67 0.96 -2.58 0.38
N SER A 68 1.73 -2.62 -0.70
CA SER A 68 1.53 -1.75 -1.85
C SER A 68 0.29 -2.05 -2.70
N THR A 69 -0.42 -3.13 -2.46
CA THR A 69 -1.77 -3.32 -3.03
C THR A 69 -2.71 -2.20 -2.57
N THR A 70 -2.47 -1.63 -1.39
CA THR A 70 -3.18 -0.45 -0.88
C THR A 70 -3.12 0.75 -1.84
N LYS A 71 -2.06 0.87 -2.66
CA LYS A 71 -1.95 1.94 -3.65
C LYS A 71 -3.05 1.88 -4.73
N THR A 72 -3.56 0.69 -5.03
CA THR A 72 -4.70 0.53 -5.93
C THR A 72 -5.96 1.16 -5.32
N MET A 73 -6.21 0.95 -4.02
CA MET A 73 -7.37 1.52 -3.32
C MET A 73 -7.23 3.04 -3.14
N MET A 74 -6.01 3.51 -2.91
CA MET A 74 -5.70 4.94 -2.90
C MET A 74 -5.96 5.57 -4.28
N ALA A 75 -5.50 4.93 -5.36
CA ALA A 75 -5.74 5.42 -6.72
C ALA A 75 -7.25 5.43 -7.05
N LEU A 76 -7.98 4.39 -6.64
CA LEU A 76 -9.45 4.34 -6.79
C LEU A 76 -10.13 5.50 -6.06
N SER A 77 -9.69 5.83 -4.85
CA SER A 77 -10.19 6.98 -4.08
C SER A 77 -9.95 8.30 -4.83
N ALA A 78 -8.75 8.48 -5.40
CA ALA A 78 -8.44 9.66 -6.20
C ALA A 78 -9.28 9.72 -7.48
N LEU A 79 -9.47 8.59 -8.18
CA LEU A 79 -10.29 8.50 -9.38
C LEU A 79 -11.78 8.77 -9.11
N LEU A 80 -12.29 8.39 -7.94
CA LEU A 80 -13.63 8.76 -7.52
C LEU A 80 -13.79 10.28 -7.39
N LEU A 81 -12.77 10.98 -6.88
CA LEU A 81 -12.77 12.45 -6.84
C LEU A 81 -12.69 13.06 -8.24
N VAL A 82 -11.98 12.41 -9.18
CA VAL A 82 -11.96 12.82 -10.59
C VAL A 82 -13.35 12.70 -11.21
N ASP A 83 -14.01 11.56 -11.02
CA ASP A 83 -15.36 11.31 -11.52
C ASP A 83 -16.38 12.34 -11.01
N ARG A 84 -16.20 12.77 -9.76
CA ARG A 84 -17.01 13.84 -9.12
C ARG A 84 -16.64 15.25 -9.55
N GLY A 85 -15.63 15.43 -10.40
CA GLY A 85 -15.13 16.73 -10.83
C GLY A 85 -14.43 17.54 -9.73
N LEU A 86 -14.04 16.91 -8.63
CA LEU A 86 -13.36 17.54 -7.49
C LEU A 86 -11.84 17.50 -7.60
N LEU A 87 -11.29 16.59 -8.41
CA LEU A 87 -9.87 16.41 -8.64
C LEU A 87 -9.59 16.39 -10.15
N ASP A 88 -8.65 17.21 -10.60
CA ASP A 88 -8.06 17.12 -11.93
C ASP A 88 -6.64 16.57 -11.81
N VAL A 89 -6.38 15.41 -12.40
CA VAL A 89 -5.06 14.76 -12.35
C VAL A 89 -3.98 15.55 -13.10
N ASP A 90 -4.38 16.42 -14.03
CA ASP A 90 -3.50 17.27 -14.79
C ASP A 90 -3.26 18.64 -14.15
N ALA A 91 -4.04 18.99 -13.13
CA ALA A 91 -3.81 20.21 -12.36
C ALA A 91 -2.51 20.13 -11.55
N PRO A 92 -1.83 21.27 -11.34
CA PRO A 92 -0.75 21.34 -10.37
C PRO A 92 -1.22 20.91 -8.97
N VAL A 93 -0.40 20.15 -8.25
CA VAL A 93 -0.67 19.77 -6.85
C VAL A 93 -0.97 20.98 -5.98
N ALA A 94 -0.29 22.09 -6.27
CA ALA A 94 -0.46 23.38 -5.60
C ALA A 94 -1.90 23.92 -5.63
N THR A 95 -2.72 23.50 -6.57
CA THR A 95 -4.15 23.84 -6.63
C THR A 95 -4.89 23.32 -5.38
N TYR A 96 -4.50 22.17 -4.88
CA TYR A 96 -5.11 21.53 -3.72
C TYR A 96 -4.27 21.67 -2.45
N TRP A 97 -2.94 21.71 -2.63
CA TRP A 97 -1.95 21.80 -1.58
C TRP A 97 -0.94 22.93 -1.87
N PRO A 98 -1.30 24.21 -1.59
CA PRO A 98 -0.49 25.37 -1.94
C PRO A 98 0.93 25.33 -1.38
N GLU A 99 1.12 24.81 -0.17
CA GLU A 99 2.44 24.73 0.50
C GLU A 99 3.41 23.79 -0.23
N PHE A 100 2.91 22.91 -1.10
CA PHE A 100 3.75 22.05 -1.92
C PHE A 100 4.47 22.80 -3.03
N ALA A 101 3.94 23.96 -3.46
CA ALA A 101 4.47 24.79 -4.56
C ALA A 101 5.72 25.57 -4.14
N GLN A 102 6.79 24.88 -3.80
CA GLN A 102 8.07 25.49 -3.45
C GLN A 102 9.24 24.59 -3.89
N ASN A 103 10.41 25.19 -3.97
CA ASN A 103 11.67 24.51 -4.27
C ASN A 103 11.64 23.71 -5.58
N GLY A 104 11.01 24.29 -6.64
CA GLY A 104 10.96 23.69 -7.99
C GLY A 104 9.81 22.70 -8.21
N LYS A 105 8.79 22.69 -7.30
CA LYS A 105 7.63 21.78 -7.40
C LYS A 105 6.35 22.46 -7.93
N GLU A 106 6.42 23.69 -8.37
CA GLU A 106 5.25 24.49 -8.82
C GLU A 106 4.49 23.80 -9.97
N LYS A 107 5.21 23.02 -10.79
CA LYS A 107 4.66 22.31 -11.96
C LYS A 107 4.37 20.83 -11.70
N VAL A 108 4.56 20.34 -10.48
CA VAL A 108 4.21 18.94 -10.13
C VAL A 108 2.70 18.80 -10.22
N ARG A 109 2.24 17.88 -11.08
CA ARG A 109 0.82 17.57 -11.26
C ARG A 109 0.41 16.37 -10.40
N VAL A 110 -0.87 16.26 -10.09
CA VAL A 110 -1.41 15.13 -9.32
C VAL A 110 -1.06 13.79 -9.96
N ARG A 111 -1.15 13.66 -11.28
CA ARG A 111 -0.75 12.45 -12.03
C ARG A 111 0.69 12.02 -11.78
N HIS A 112 1.60 12.94 -11.43
CA HIS A 112 2.99 12.59 -11.11
C HIS A 112 3.11 11.84 -9.79
N PHE A 113 2.20 12.06 -8.84
CA PHE A 113 2.11 11.25 -7.62
C PHE A 113 1.59 9.85 -7.93
N LEU A 114 0.51 9.74 -8.71
CA LEU A 114 -0.10 8.47 -9.08
C LEU A 114 0.84 7.62 -9.95
N GLY A 115 1.59 8.25 -10.85
CA GLY A 115 2.51 7.60 -11.79
C GLY A 115 3.96 7.51 -11.33
N HIS A 116 4.27 7.81 -10.07
CA HIS A 116 5.64 7.73 -9.51
C HIS A 116 6.68 8.61 -10.21
N THR A 117 6.29 9.74 -10.77
CA THR A 117 7.16 10.60 -11.57
C THR A 117 7.37 12.01 -10.98
N SER A 118 6.96 12.23 -9.72
CA SER A 118 6.98 13.56 -9.10
C SER A 118 8.37 14.13 -8.79
N GLY A 119 9.40 13.28 -8.74
CA GLY A 119 10.71 13.67 -8.21
C GLY A 119 10.78 13.64 -6.68
N VAL A 120 9.69 13.35 -5.99
CA VAL A 120 9.59 13.29 -4.52
C VAL A 120 9.24 11.86 -4.10
N SER A 121 10.09 10.87 -4.46
CA SER A 121 9.82 9.46 -4.22
C SER A 121 10.21 8.94 -2.83
N GLY A 122 10.61 9.83 -1.94
CA GLY A 122 10.96 9.57 -0.54
C GLY A 122 11.21 10.88 0.18
N TRP A 123 11.54 10.83 1.46
CA TRP A 123 11.94 12.01 2.23
C TRP A 123 13.42 12.33 2.02
N ASP A 124 13.74 13.57 1.75
CA ASP A 124 15.13 14.04 1.59
C ASP A 124 15.87 14.08 2.94
N LYS A 125 15.15 14.44 4.00
CA LYS A 125 15.64 14.38 5.38
C LYS A 125 15.36 13.02 5.99
N PRO A 126 16.22 12.52 6.88
CA PRO A 126 15.95 11.32 7.65
C PRO A 126 14.59 11.38 8.35
N VAL A 127 13.84 10.29 8.27
CA VAL A 127 12.58 10.10 8.99
C VAL A 127 12.68 8.82 9.81
N THR A 128 12.04 8.83 10.98
CA THR A 128 11.85 7.66 11.84
C THR A 128 10.51 7.00 11.51
N VAL A 129 10.26 5.84 12.10
CA VAL A 129 8.94 5.19 12.02
C VAL A 129 7.86 6.10 12.60
N ASP A 130 8.16 6.75 13.73
CA ASP A 130 7.22 7.67 14.38
C ASP A 130 6.93 8.91 13.52
N ASP A 131 7.95 9.42 12.81
CA ASP A 131 7.75 10.51 11.82
C ASP A 131 6.78 10.10 10.70
N VAL A 132 6.78 8.82 10.28
CA VAL A 132 5.86 8.33 9.22
C VAL A 132 4.42 8.33 9.71
N PHE A 133 4.19 8.04 10.99
CA PHE A 133 2.86 8.10 11.60
C PHE A 133 2.40 9.53 11.93
N ASP A 134 3.32 10.46 12.12
CA ASP A 134 2.99 11.88 12.28
C ASP A 134 2.69 12.50 10.91
N TRP A 135 1.41 12.53 10.58
CA TRP A 135 0.92 13.04 9.28
C TRP A 135 1.38 14.45 8.97
N GLU A 136 1.23 15.37 9.92
CA GLU A 136 1.58 16.79 9.73
C GLU A 136 3.09 16.96 9.53
N SER A 137 3.91 16.29 10.34
CA SER A 137 5.37 16.31 10.22
C SER A 137 5.83 15.72 8.87
N SER A 138 5.30 14.54 8.50
CA SER A 138 5.63 13.88 7.25
C SER A 138 5.29 14.71 6.03
N THR A 139 4.07 15.22 5.96
CA THR A 139 3.61 16.01 4.81
C THR A 139 4.32 17.36 4.73
N ALA A 140 4.62 18.01 5.86
CA ALA A 140 5.41 19.26 5.90
C ALA A 140 6.83 19.04 5.36
N LYS A 141 7.49 17.93 5.71
CA LYS A 141 8.80 17.57 5.16
C LYS A 141 8.74 17.40 3.63
N LEU A 142 7.73 16.69 3.12
CA LEU A 142 7.52 16.50 1.67
C LEU A 142 7.19 17.83 0.95
N ALA A 143 6.42 18.71 1.57
CA ALA A 143 6.10 20.01 1.02
C ALA A 143 7.34 20.91 0.87
N THR A 144 8.29 20.81 1.79
CA THR A 144 9.47 21.69 1.82
C THR A 144 10.66 21.20 1.02
N GLN A 145 10.78 19.89 0.71
CA GLN A 145 11.92 19.37 -0.04
C GLN A 145 11.87 19.74 -1.53
N ALA A 146 13.04 19.79 -2.19
CA ALA A 146 13.13 19.88 -3.64
C ALA A 146 12.92 18.50 -4.30
N PRO A 147 12.44 18.45 -5.55
CA PRO A 147 12.40 17.19 -6.29
C PRO A 147 13.82 16.74 -6.64
N TRP A 148 14.07 15.44 -6.66
CA TRP A 148 15.39 14.88 -7.00
C TRP A 148 15.66 14.82 -8.50
N TRP A 149 14.63 15.00 -9.32
CA TRP A 149 14.71 15.15 -10.78
C TRP A 149 13.55 16.01 -11.29
N GLU A 150 13.63 16.45 -12.51
CA GLU A 150 12.55 17.23 -13.16
C GLU A 150 11.25 16.40 -13.15
N PRO A 151 10.17 16.91 -12.56
CA PRO A 151 8.89 16.21 -12.50
C PRO A 151 8.40 15.74 -13.87
N GLY A 152 8.07 14.46 -13.99
CA GLY A 152 7.64 13.84 -15.23
C GLY A 152 8.78 13.26 -16.10
N SER A 153 10.04 13.58 -15.83
CA SER A 153 11.17 13.14 -16.67
C SER A 153 11.69 11.74 -16.36
N GLN A 154 11.49 11.26 -15.14
CA GLN A 154 11.95 9.95 -14.65
C GLN A 154 10.92 9.36 -13.71
N SER A 155 11.01 8.04 -13.50
CA SER A 155 10.21 7.32 -12.53
C SER A 155 11.07 6.86 -11.35
N GLY A 156 10.54 7.03 -10.13
CA GLY A 156 11.09 6.49 -8.90
C GLY A 156 9.94 6.03 -8.01
N TYR A 157 9.90 4.74 -7.72
CA TYR A 157 8.78 4.17 -6.97
C TYR A 157 8.61 4.81 -5.59
N HIS A 158 7.50 5.49 -5.37
CA HIS A 158 7.16 6.16 -4.10
C HIS A 158 6.74 5.11 -3.06
N ALA A 159 7.70 4.28 -2.64
CA ALA A 159 7.44 3.09 -1.85
C ALA A 159 6.65 3.39 -0.57
N MET A 160 7.10 4.38 0.19
CA MET A 160 6.57 4.68 1.53
C MET A 160 5.73 5.97 1.58
N ASN A 161 5.97 6.93 0.69
CA ASN A 161 5.40 8.26 0.83
C ASN A 161 4.27 8.59 -0.15
N GLN A 162 3.93 7.68 -1.09
CA GLN A 162 2.82 7.94 -2.02
C GLN A 162 1.49 8.15 -1.28
N GLY A 163 1.27 7.36 -0.21
CA GLY A 163 0.09 7.51 0.63
C GLY A 163 -0.02 8.89 1.26
N HIS A 164 1.10 9.47 1.73
CA HIS A 164 1.13 10.83 2.27
C HIS A 164 0.86 11.88 1.17
N LEU A 165 1.46 11.72 -0.01
CA LEU A 165 1.31 12.68 -1.11
C LEU A 165 -0.12 12.72 -1.66
N VAL A 166 -0.66 11.56 -2.02
CA VAL A 166 -2.03 11.46 -2.57
C VAL A 166 -3.07 11.66 -1.47
N GLY A 167 -2.82 11.07 -0.29
CA GLY A 167 -3.73 11.20 0.86
C GLY A 167 -3.86 12.64 1.34
N GLU A 168 -2.81 13.45 1.28
CA GLU A 168 -2.90 14.88 1.61
C GLU A 168 -3.76 15.64 0.61
N VAL A 169 -3.66 15.33 -0.69
CA VAL A 169 -4.55 15.90 -1.70
C VAL A 169 -6.00 15.50 -1.42
N VAL A 170 -6.27 14.23 -1.15
CA VAL A 170 -7.62 13.75 -0.78
C VAL A 170 -8.13 14.49 0.47
N ARG A 171 -7.30 14.59 1.51
CA ARG A 171 -7.65 15.28 2.76
C ARG A 171 -7.99 16.76 2.55
N ARG A 172 -7.23 17.45 1.70
CA ARG A 172 -7.46 18.86 1.38
C ARG A 172 -8.77 19.09 0.62
N ILE A 173 -9.15 18.15 -0.22
CA ILE A 173 -10.40 18.23 -0.99
C ILE A 173 -11.60 17.87 -0.12
N THR A 174 -11.50 16.81 0.69
CA THR A 174 -12.65 16.19 1.37
C THR A 174 -12.78 16.54 2.85
N GLY A 175 -11.70 16.98 3.49
CA GLY A 175 -11.59 17.11 4.94
C GLY A 175 -11.38 15.80 5.67
N MET A 176 -11.37 14.65 4.97
CA MET A 176 -11.22 13.30 5.53
C MET A 176 -9.82 12.76 5.29
N LYS A 177 -9.30 11.95 6.21
CA LYS A 177 -8.13 11.11 5.92
C LYS A 177 -8.46 10.10 4.82
N LEU A 178 -7.45 9.65 4.09
CA LEU A 178 -7.62 8.71 2.97
C LEU A 178 -8.40 7.46 3.39
N GLY A 179 -8.06 6.86 4.53
CA GLY A 179 -8.74 5.65 5.01
C GLY A 179 -10.19 5.88 5.39
N GLU A 180 -10.51 7.04 5.98
CA GLU A 180 -11.88 7.44 6.29
C GLU A 180 -12.70 7.63 5.02
N PHE A 181 -12.13 8.32 4.03
CA PHE A 181 -12.76 8.52 2.74
C PHE A 181 -12.99 7.20 1.99
N PHE A 182 -11.95 6.35 1.91
CA PHE A 182 -12.07 5.04 1.27
C PHE A 182 -13.16 4.18 1.93
N ARG A 183 -13.19 4.14 3.26
CA ARG A 183 -14.20 3.38 3.99
C ARG A 183 -15.60 3.88 3.68
N ALA A 184 -15.85 5.18 3.84
CA ALA A 184 -17.18 5.77 3.73
C ALA A 184 -17.72 5.75 2.29
N GLU A 185 -16.86 5.95 1.29
CA GLU A 185 -17.26 6.19 -0.08
C GLU A 185 -17.11 4.95 -0.98
N ILE A 186 -16.32 3.96 -0.56
CA ILE A 186 -16.01 2.79 -1.37
C ILE A 186 -16.26 1.51 -0.58
N ALA A 187 -15.58 1.28 0.54
CA ALA A 187 -15.63 -0.02 1.20
C ALA A 187 -17.03 -0.35 1.74
N GLU A 188 -17.62 0.51 2.56
CA GLU A 188 -18.95 0.28 3.14
C GLU A 188 -20.06 0.20 2.07
N PRO A 189 -20.17 1.12 1.08
CA PRO A 189 -21.22 1.06 0.08
C PRO A 189 -21.21 -0.20 -0.79
N PHE A 190 -20.03 -0.79 -0.99
CA PHE A 190 -19.86 -1.98 -1.84
C PHE A 190 -19.60 -3.26 -1.05
N GLY A 191 -19.61 -3.21 0.30
CA GLY A 191 -19.36 -4.38 1.14
C GLY A 191 -17.96 -4.97 0.96
N ILE A 192 -16.95 -4.11 0.73
CA ILE A 192 -15.56 -4.51 0.50
C ILE A 192 -14.83 -4.63 1.84
N ASP A 193 -14.32 -5.83 2.12
CA ASP A 193 -13.50 -6.09 3.30
C ASP A 193 -12.01 -5.73 3.03
N PHE A 194 -11.77 -4.44 2.93
CA PHE A 194 -10.43 -3.86 2.77
C PHE A 194 -10.31 -2.61 3.64
N HIS A 195 -9.20 -2.47 4.35
CA HIS A 195 -8.99 -1.39 5.31
C HIS A 195 -7.72 -0.58 5.00
N ILE A 196 -7.83 0.74 5.08
CA ILE A 196 -6.70 1.67 5.17
C ILE A 196 -6.83 2.35 6.53
N GLY A 197 -6.04 1.88 7.51
CA GLY A 197 -6.30 2.11 8.93
C GLY A 197 -7.31 1.10 9.47
N LEU A 198 -6.81 0.06 10.15
CA LEU A 198 -7.62 -1.05 10.62
C LEU A 198 -8.24 -0.72 11.99
N PRO A 199 -9.57 -0.87 12.18
CA PRO A 199 -10.19 -0.73 13.49
C PRO A 199 -9.80 -1.89 14.43
N GLU A 200 -9.72 -1.62 15.72
CA GLU A 200 -9.30 -2.61 16.73
C GLU A 200 -10.20 -3.87 16.77
N SER A 201 -11.47 -3.72 16.42
CA SER A 201 -12.42 -4.84 16.31
C SER A 201 -11.95 -5.93 15.35
N GLU A 202 -11.15 -5.57 14.34
CA GLU A 202 -10.69 -6.48 13.29
C GLU A 202 -9.34 -7.15 13.61
N PHE A 203 -8.66 -6.75 14.68
CA PHE A 203 -7.32 -7.28 15.01
C PHE A 203 -7.30 -8.81 15.24
N GLY A 204 -8.41 -9.37 15.70
CA GLY A 204 -8.53 -10.81 15.99
C GLY A 204 -8.38 -11.71 14.76
N ARG A 205 -8.66 -11.21 13.56
CA ARG A 205 -8.58 -11.97 12.31
C ARG A 205 -7.40 -11.59 11.41
N VAL A 206 -6.43 -10.82 11.94
CA VAL A 206 -5.24 -10.42 11.18
C VAL A 206 -4.17 -11.50 11.23
N ALA A 207 -3.77 -12.01 10.06
CA ALA A 207 -2.61 -12.87 9.94
C ALA A 207 -1.31 -12.08 10.09
N THR A 208 -0.31 -12.69 10.71
CA THR A 208 1.01 -12.10 10.89
C THR A 208 1.89 -12.37 9.68
N LEU A 209 2.44 -11.31 9.08
CA LEU A 209 3.41 -11.48 7.99
C LEU A 209 4.68 -12.13 8.47
N THR A 210 5.14 -13.13 7.73
CA THR A 210 6.49 -13.70 7.88
C THR A 210 7.48 -12.86 7.06
N PRO A 211 8.60 -12.39 7.64
CA PRO A 211 9.60 -11.66 6.89
C PRO A 211 10.14 -12.48 5.71
N PRO A 212 10.30 -11.87 4.52
CA PRO A 212 10.99 -12.54 3.43
C PRO A 212 12.46 -12.76 3.81
N PRO A 213 13.14 -13.74 3.18
CA PRO A 213 14.58 -13.87 3.33
C PRO A 213 15.29 -12.59 2.87
N PRO A 214 16.46 -12.26 3.45
CA PRO A 214 17.22 -11.08 3.05
C PRO A 214 17.44 -11.07 1.53
N PRO A 215 17.31 -9.89 0.86
CA PRO A 215 17.52 -9.80 -0.57
C PRO A 215 18.96 -10.20 -0.92
N SER A 216 19.11 -10.95 -1.98
CA SER A 216 20.43 -11.40 -2.48
C SER A 216 21.28 -10.27 -3.08
N ASN A 217 20.66 -9.14 -3.43
CA ASN A 217 21.32 -8.00 -4.06
C ASN A 217 21.61 -6.90 -3.05
N ASP A 218 22.88 -6.52 -2.91
CA ASP A 218 23.30 -5.42 -2.08
C ASP A 218 23.14 -4.07 -2.81
N LEU A 219 22.01 -3.42 -2.60
CA LEU A 219 21.74 -2.09 -3.16
C LEU A 219 22.73 -1.02 -2.67
N ARG A 220 23.44 -1.27 -1.55
CA ARG A 220 24.46 -0.32 -1.00
C ARG A 220 25.59 -0.06 -1.97
N ALA A 221 25.84 -0.98 -2.91
CA ALA A 221 26.84 -0.82 -3.97
C ALA A 221 26.52 0.32 -4.96
N LEU A 222 25.26 0.80 -5.02
CA LEU A 222 24.83 1.83 -5.95
C LEU A 222 25.20 3.27 -5.52
N GLY A 223 25.73 3.46 -4.32
CA GLY A 223 26.03 4.80 -3.78
C GLY A 223 24.80 5.55 -3.28
N GLN A 224 25.03 6.46 -2.33
CA GLN A 224 23.94 7.14 -1.59
C GLN A 224 23.08 8.09 -2.45
N ASP A 225 23.64 8.61 -3.54
CA ASP A 225 22.96 9.54 -4.43
C ASP A 225 22.17 8.87 -5.56
N HIS A 226 22.30 7.55 -5.70
CA HIS A 226 21.53 6.81 -6.71
C HIS A 226 20.02 6.91 -6.42
N PRO A 227 19.17 7.19 -7.44
CA PRO A 227 17.71 7.36 -7.25
C PRO A 227 17.04 6.19 -6.51
N ALA A 228 17.45 4.96 -6.79
CA ALA A 228 16.94 3.78 -6.09
C ALA A 228 17.25 3.82 -4.58
N ILE A 229 18.44 4.28 -4.20
CA ILE A 229 18.82 4.41 -2.79
C ILE A 229 18.03 5.55 -2.14
N LYS A 230 17.93 6.70 -2.80
CA LYS A 230 17.13 7.83 -2.30
C LYS A 230 15.68 7.46 -2.05
N THR A 231 15.08 6.68 -2.95
CA THR A 231 13.70 6.19 -2.84
C THR A 231 13.47 5.36 -1.57
N PHE A 232 14.47 4.62 -1.12
CA PHE A 232 14.40 3.74 0.06
C PHE A 232 15.09 4.32 1.32
N LYS A 233 15.49 5.60 1.31
CA LYS A 233 16.05 6.29 2.50
C LYS A 233 15.04 6.53 3.62
N GLY A 234 13.75 6.35 3.37
CA GLY A 234 12.73 6.32 4.41
C GLY A 234 12.99 5.17 5.39
N PRO A 235 12.26 5.09 6.50
CA PRO A 235 12.41 3.97 7.40
C PRO A 235 12.25 2.69 6.57
N LEU A 236 13.25 1.83 6.60
CA LEU A 236 13.09 0.46 6.16
C LEU A 236 12.03 -0.14 7.08
N VAL A 237 10.81 -0.22 6.58
CA VAL A 237 9.74 -0.95 7.25
C VAL A 237 10.09 -2.42 7.11
N LEU A 238 10.84 -2.90 8.08
CA LEU A 238 11.11 -4.32 8.19
C LEU A 238 9.78 -5.03 8.47
N ALA A 239 9.64 -6.25 7.98
CA ALA A 239 8.43 -7.05 8.19
C ALA A 239 8.09 -7.23 9.68
N GLU A 240 9.08 -7.15 10.58
CA GLU A 240 8.86 -7.11 12.04
C GLU A 240 7.97 -5.94 12.49
N TYR A 241 7.99 -4.80 11.78
CA TYR A 241 7.10 -3.66 12.05
C TYR A 241 5.68 -3.90 11.52
N ALA A 242 5.50 -4.73 10.49
CA ALA A 242 4.17 -5.03 9.95
C ALA A 242 3.24 -5.71 10.96
N GLY A 243 3.81 -6.39 11.97
CA GLY A 243 3.07 -6.97 13.08
C GLY A 243 2.72 -5.99 14.21
N ARG A 244 3.23 -4.76 14.19
CA ARG A 244 2.96 -3.75 15.22
C ARG A 244 1.58 -3.15 15.04
N ASP A 245 0.91 -2.84 16.15
CA ASP A 245 -0.44 -2.27 16.12
C ASP A 245 -0.51 -0.92 15.38
N GLU A 246 0.55 -0.13 15.44
CA GLU A 246 0.62 1.15 14.73
C GLU A 246 0.44 0.98 13.21
N TRP A 247 0.98 -0.10 12.61
CA TRP A 247 0.81 -0.40 11.18
C TRP A 247 -0.58 -0.93 10.82
N ARG A 248 -1.32 -1.40 11.80
CA ARG A 248 -2.70 -1.84 11.61
C ARG A 248 -3.69 -0.69 11.71
N ARG A 249 -3.31 0.41 12.40
CA ARG A 249 -4.17 1.58 12.65
C ARG A 249 -3.95 2.73 11.67
N ALA A 250 -2.80 2.78 10.99
CA ALA A 250 -2.37 3.88 10.12
C ALA A 250 -3.10 3.90 8.78
#